data_3b72b18b72077f53d92787cb7c0cee01
#
_entry.id   3b72b18b72077f53d92787cb7c0cee01
#
_cell.length_a   1.000
_cell.length_b   1.000
_cell.length_c   1.000
_cell.angle_alpha   90.00
_cell.angle_beta   90.00
_cell.angle_gamma   90.00
#
_symmetry.space_group_name_H-M   'P 1'
#
loop_
_entity.id
_entity.type
_entity.pdbx_description
1 polymer ?
#
loop_
_entity_poly.entity_id
_entity_poly.type
_entity_poly.pdbx_seq_one_letter_code
_entity_poly.pdbx_strand_id
1 'polypeptide(L)'
;MANKKVVAAKPFDVSKYQTKGETTEMEITINEDKFIITTRQLPWFEKSDITTKCMSFNAKTGEPELNSGLYLREVLKKIIVDAPWFVNGVSSITDEFLNSIDGALGTALEQLVPNAFTNEMTEVEVIKKES
;
A
#
# COMPACT_ATOMS: atom_id res chain seq x y z
N MET A 1 -20.11 16.90 36.44
CA MET A 1 -20.32 16.55 35.71
C MET A 1 -20.10 16.37 34.73
N ALA A 2 -20.00 16.15 34.71
CA ALA A 2 -19.96 15.89 33.78
C ALA A 2 -20.15 15.58 32.94
N ASN A 3 -20.33 15.47 32.55
CA ASN A 3 -20.53 15.17 31.65
C ASN A 3 -20.84 15.21 30.83
N LYS A 4 -20.97 15.38 30.77
CA LYS A 4 -21.39 15.43 29.95
C LYS A 4 -21.18 15.40 28.93
N LYS A 5 -21.04 15.69 28.67
CA LYS A 5 -20.82 15.69 27.59
C LYS A 5 -20.56 14.89 26.68
N VAL A 6 -20.17 14.68 26.91
CA VAL A 6 -20.10 13.37 26.44
C VAL A 6 -21.24 12.94 25.57
N VAL A 7 -22.28 13.34 26.01
CA VAL A 7 -23.52 12.90 25.42
C VAL A 7 -23.60 13.14 23.95
N ALA A 8 -23.04 14.23 23.51
CA ALA A 8 -23.17 14.61 22.12
C ALA A 8 -22.24 13.82 21.21
N ALA A 9 -21.22 13.19 21.76
CA ALA A 9 -20.24 12.50 20.95
C ALA A 9 -20.74 11.09 20.59
N LYS A 10 -20.63 10.75 19.32
CA LYS A 10 -20.90 9.40 18.90
C LYS A 10 -19.76 8.51 19.34
N PRO A 11 -20.02 7.29 19.73
CA PRO A 11 -18.94 6.35 20.03
C PRO A 11 -18.05 6.20 18.80
N PHE A 12 -16.76 6.15 19.04
CA PHE A 12 -15.82 5.90 17.95
C PHE A 12 -15.91 4.45 17.53
N ASP A 13 -16.08 4.23 16.24
CA ASP A 13 -16.17 2.87 15.70
C ASP A 13 -14.89 2.56 14.94
N VAL A 14 -13.99 1.86 15.60
CA VAL A 14 -12.70 1.51 15.01
C VAL A 14 -12.85 0.60 13.80
N SER A 15 -13.96 -0.13 13.72
CA SER A 15 -14.12 -1.07 12.60
C SER A 15 -14.16 -0.37 11.25
N LYS A 16 -14.50 0.92 11.23
CA LYS A 16 -14.50 1.70 9.99
C LYS A 16 -13.09 1.89 9.45
N TYR A 17 -12.10 1.71 10.29
CA TYR A 17 -10.70 1.97 9.93
C TYR A 17 -9.86 0.70 9.91
N GLN A 18 -10.50 -0.45 9.99
CA GLN A 18 -9.82 -1.72 9.90
C GLN A 18 -9.96 -2.28 8.50
N THR A 19 -8.86 -2.80 7.96
CA THR A 19 -8.93 -3.48 6.68
C THR A 19 -9.61 -4.82 6.89
N LYS A 20 -10.53 -5.13 5.99
CA LYS A 20 -11.38 -6.32 6.15
C LYS A 20 -11.17 -7.34 5.06
N GLY A 21 -10.02 -7.27 4.40
CA GLY A 21 -9.76 -8.18 3.29
C GLY A 21 -10.49 -7.82 2.03
N GLU A 22 -11.09 -6.64 2.00
CA GLU A 22 -11.79 -6.18 0.82
C GLU A 22 -10.82 -5.89 -0.30
N THR A 23 -11.28 -6.12 -1.52
CA THR A 23 -10.46 -5.92 -2.70
C THR A 23 -11.06 -4.81 -3.55
N THR A 24 -10.20 -4.20 -4.36
CA THR A 24 -10.59 -3.15 -5.29
C THR A 24 -10.14 -3.55 -6.67
N GLU A 25 -11.04 -3.41 -7.63
CA GLU A 25 -10.67 -3.65 -9.02
C GLU A 25 -10.16 -2.35 -9.62
N MET A 26 -8.98 -2.42 -10.21
CA MET A 26 -8.34 -1.27 -10.84
C MET A 26 -8.23 -1.51 -12.33
N GLU A 27 -8.80 -0.61 -13.12
CA GLU A 27 -8.68 -0.71 -14.57
C GLU A 27 -7.36 -0.08 -15.00
N ILE A 28 -6.58 -0.84 -15.73
CA ILE A 28 -5.28 -0.40 -16.22
C ILE A 28 -5.35 -0.30 -17.74
N THR A 29 -4.84 0.81 -18.26
CA THR A 29 -4.76 1.00 -19.70
C THR A 29 -3.30 1.23 -20.07
N ILE A 30 -2.78 0.40 -20.95
CA ILE A 30 -1.44 0.55 -21.49
C ILE A 30 -1.58 0.54 -22.99
N ASN A 31 -1.28 1.68 -23.64
CA ASN A 31 -1.52 1.85 -25.06
C ASN A 31 -2.99 1.58 -25.34
N GLU A 32 -3.31 0.52 -26.07
CA GLU A 32 -4.69 0.19 -26.37
C GLU A 32 -5.20 -0.98 -25.55
N ASP A 33 -4.35 -1.52 -24.71
CA ASP A 33 -4.73 -2.68 -23.88
C ASP A 33 -5.38 -2.20 -22.59
N LYS A 34 -6.54 -2.76 -22.31
CA LYS A 34 -7.25 -2.49 -21.07
C LYS A 34 -7.45 -3.79 -20.31
N PHE A 35 -7.16 -3.77 -19.04
CA PHE A 35 -7.34 -4.96 -18.22
C PHE A 35 -7.57 -4.55 -16.78
N ILE A 36 -8.02 -5.50 -15.98
CA ILE A 36 -8.35 -5.26 -14.59
C ILE A 36 -7.39 -6.02 -13.69
N ILE A 37 -6.85 -5.32 -12.71
CA ILE A 37 -6.05 -5.92 -11.66
C ILE A 37 -6.82 -5.73 -10.37
N THR A 38 -6.95 -6.79 -9.60
CA THR A 38 -7.61 -6.72 -8.31
C THR A 38 -6.56 -6.59 -7.23
N THR A 39 -6.70 -5.54 -6.41
CA THR A 39 -5.75 -5.26 -5.35
C THR A 39 -6.43 -5.30 -4.00
N ARG A 40 -5.62 -5.43 -2.95
CA ARG A 40 -6.09 -5.27 -1.58
C ARG A 40 -5.29 -4.17 -0.91
N GLN A 41 -5.90 -3.59 0.11
CA GLN A 41 -5.21 -2.58 0.88
C GLN A 41 -4.29 -3.25 1.89
N LEU A 42 -3.07 -2.75 2.01
CA LEU A 42 -2.17 -3.21 3.06
C LEU A 42 -2.59 -2.62 4.40
N PRO A 43 -2.70 -3.42 5.44
CA PRO A 43 -2.84 -2.86 6.78
C PRO A 43 -1.65 -1.97 7.10
N TRP A 44 -1.90 -0.96 7.92
CA TRP A 44 -0.89 0.06 8.23
C TRP A 44 0.42 -0.55 8.72
N PHE A 45 0.35 -1.48 9.64
CA PHE A 45 1.56 -2.06 10.22
C PHE A 45 2.30 -2.95 9.23
N GLU A 46 1.56 -3.64 8.36
CA GLU A 46 2.19 -4.47 7.33
C GLU A 46 3.01 -3.63 6.37
N LYS A 47 2.48 -2.48 5.96
CA LYS A 47 3.23 -1.56 5.11
C LYS A 47 4.47 -1.05 5.83
N SER A 48 4.34 -0.69 7.11
CA SER A 48 5.45 -0.21 7.89
C SER A 48 6.54 -1.27 8.04
N ASP A 49 6.14 -2.51 8.23
CA ASP A 49 7.07 -3.61 8.36
C ASP A 49 7.85 -3.84 7.08
N ILE A 50 7.16 -3.79 5.94
CA ILE A 50 7.82 -3.92 4.64
C ILE A 50 8.80 -2.77 4.43
N THR A 51 8.39 -1.55 4.74
CA THR A 51 9.25 -0.38 4.61
C THR A 51 10.52 -0.56 5.41
N THR A 52 10.37 -0.98 6.66
CA THR A 52 11.53 -1.19 7.54
C THR A 52 12.48 -2.25 6.98
N LYS A 53 11.94 -3.34 6.45
CA LYS A 53 12.77 -4.40 5.89
C LYS A 53 13.51 -3.98 4.64
N CYS A 54 13.03 -2.95 3.98
CA CYS A 54 13.66 -2.43 2.76
C CYS A 54 14.64 -1.29 3.05
N MET A 55 14.81 -0.93 4.31
CA MET A 55 15.73 0.15 4.68
C MET A 55 17.12 -0.41 4.94
N SER A 56 18.12 0.40 4.63
CA SER A 56 19.50 0.11 4.97
C SER A 56 20.17 1.44 5.34
N PHE A 57 21.39 1.36 5.85
CA PHE A 57 22.12 2.57 6.19
C PHE A 57 23.25 2.75 5.21
N ASN A 58 23.43 3.99 4.78
CA ASN A 58 24.56 4.35 3.95
C ASN A 58 25.83 4.31 4.82
N ALA A 59 26.80 3.50 4.42
CA ALA A 59 28.00 3.32 5.21
C ALA A 59 28.84 4.59 5.33
N LYS A 60 28.71 5.50 4.38
CA LYS A 60 29.49 6.73 4.38
C LYS A 60 28.86 7.84 5.19
N THR A 61 27.53 7.95 5.15
CA THR A 61 26.84 9.04 5.80
C THR A 61 26.13 8.62 7.07
N GLY A 62 25.92 7.32 7.27
CA GLY A 62 25.14 6.83 8.39
C GLY A 62 23.64 7.07 8.25
N GLU A 63 23.19 7.57 7.12
CA GLU A 63 21.80 7.89 6.92
C GLU A 63 21.01 6.70 6.42
N PRO A 64 19.74 6.60 6.83
CA PRO A 64 18.89 5.52 6.33
C PRO A 64 18.51 5.77 4.87
N GLU A 65 18.48 4.70 4.10
CA GLU A 65 18.09 4.74 2.70
C GLU A 65 17.09 3.64 2.42
N LEU A 66 16.07 3.96 1.64
CA LEU A 66 15.10 2.98 1.21
C LEU A 66 15.55 2.36 -0.10
N ASN A 67 15.57 1.03 -0.14
CA ASN A 67 15.75 0.33 -1.40
C ASN A 67 14.38 0.30 -2.10
N SER A 68 14.15 1.27 -2.97
CA SER A 68 12.85 1.45 -3.59
C SER A 68 12.47 0.28 -4.49
N GLY A 69 13.44 -0.33 -5.17
CA GLY A 69 13.16 -1.49 -6.00
C GLY A 69 12.66 -2.67 -5.19
N LEU A 70 13.31 -2.91 -4.06
CA LEU A 70 12.88 -3.99 -3.18
C LEU A 70 11.50 -3.69 -2.59
N TYR A 71 11.26 -2.44 -2.22
CA TYR A 71 9.97 -2.04 -1.67
C TYR A 71 8.86 -2.28 -2.70
N LEU A 72 9.05 -1.85 -3.94
CA LEU A 72 8.07 -2.06 -4.99
C LEU A 72 7.78 -3.54 -5.17
N ARG A 73 8.82 -4.35 -5.20
CA ARG A 73 8.69 -5.79 -5.39
C ARG A 73 7.89 -6.43 -4.26
N GLU A 74 8.26 -6.12 -3.03
CA GLU A 74 7.60 -6.73 -1.88
C GLU A 74 6.14 -6.30 -1.76
N VAL A 75 5.85 -5.03 -2.03
CA VAL A 75 4.48 -4.54 -1.95
C VAL A 75 3.63 -5.14 -3.05
N LEU A 76 4.14 -5.18 -4.29
CA LEU A 76 3.36 -5.74 -5.39
C LEU A 76 2.99 -7.20 -5.14
N LYS A 77 3.89 -7.97 -4.55
CA LYS A 77 3.58 -9.36 -4.20
C LYS A 77 2.45 -9.46 -3.18
N LYS A 78 2.28 -8.44 -2.37
CA LYS A 78 1.28 -8.46 -1.31
C LYS A 78 -0.06 -7.89 -1.71
N ILE A 79 -0.07 -6.87 -2.57
CA ILE A 79 -1.33 -6.16 -2.86
C ILE A 79 -2.07 -6.71 -4.07
N ILE A 80 -1.40 -7.35 -5.02
CA ILE A 80 -2.09 -7.86 -6.20
C ILE A 80 -2.63 -9.26 -5.90
N VAL A 81 -3.95 -9.36 -5.83
CA VAL A 81 -4.59 -10.62 -5.51
C VAL A 81 -5.14 -11.33 -6.74
N ASP A 82 -5.33 -10.60 -7.83
CA ASP A 82 -5.75 -11.22 -9.08
C ASP A 82 -5.35 -10.33 -10.25
N ALA A 83 -5.05 -10.95 -11.37
CA ALA A 83 -4.67 -10.27 -12.60
C ALA A 83 -4.98 -11.20 -13.78
N PRO A 84 -5.14 -10.65 -15.00
CA PRO A 84 -5.54 -11.48 -16.14
C PRO A 84 -4.59 -12.65 -16.44
N TRP A 85 -3.34 -12.52 -16.07
CA TRP A 85 -2.35 -13.57 -16.33
C TRP A 85 -2.20 -14.59 -15.21
N PHE A 86 -2.97 -14.42 -14.12
CA PHE A 86 -2.95 -15.42 -13.05
C PHE A 86 -3.63 -16.69 -13.53
N VAL A 87 -3.08 -17.83 -13.15
CA VAL A 87 -3.62 -19.12 -13.54
C VAL A 87 -4.28 -19.75 -12.32
N ASN A 88 -5.57 -20.06 -12.45
CA ASN A 88 -6.35 -20.70 -11.39
C ASN A 88 -6.29 -19.95 -10.05
N GLY A 89 -6.23 -18.62 -10.12
CA GLY A 89 -6.19 -17.79 -8.92
C GLY A 89 -4.88 -17.82 -8.16
N VAL A 90 -3.86 -18.46 -8.73
CA VAL A 90 -2.55 -18.52 -8.10
C VAL A 90 -1.74 -17.29 -8.51
N SER A 91 -1.21 -16.58 -7.53
CA SER A 91 -0.42 -15.40 -7.82
C SER A 91 0.81 -15.75 -8.64
N SER A 92 1.02 -14.98 -9.68
CA SER A 92 2.23 -15.10 -10.51
C SER A 92 3.09 -13.84 -10.40
N ILE A 93 2.87 -13.03 -9.39
CA ILE A 93 3.75 -11.89 -9.12
C ILE A 93 4.98 -12.44 -8.38
N THR A 94 5.97 -12.80 -9.15
CA THR A 94 7.22 -13.35 -8.65
C THR A 94 8.35 -12.43 -9.05
N ASP A 95 9.53 -12.64 -8.45
CA ASP A 95 10.70 -11.86 -8.83
C ASP A 95 11.02 -12.05 -10.30
N GLU A 96 10.89 -13.27 -10.80
CA GLU A 96 11.14 -13.58 -12.21
C GLU A 96 10.18 -12.80 -13.10
N PHE A 97 8.90 -12.79 -12.75
CA PHE A 97 7.91 -12.06 -13.52
C PHE A 97 8.26 -10.58 -13.55
N LEU A 98 8.55 -10.00 -12.38
CA LEU A 98 8.84 -8.57 -12.28
C LEU A 98 10.12 -8.19 -13.02
N ASN A 99 11.07 -9.11 -13.11
CA ASN A 99 12.30 -8.86 -13.84
C ASN A 99 12.12 -8.98 -15.36
N SER A 100 11.02 -9.54 -15.81
CA SER A 100 10.81 -9.83 -17.23
C SER A 100 9.87 -8.83 -17.93
N ILE A 101 9.14 -8.03 -17.19
CA ILE A 101 8.17 -7.11 -17.80
C ILE A 101 8.87 -5.85 -18.30
N ASP A 102 8.24 -5.20 -19.28
CA ASP A 102 8.81 -3.99 -19.85
C ASP A 102 8.44 -2.76 -19.01
N GLY A 103 8.97 -1.61 -19.43
CA GLY A 103 8.76 -0.38 -18.68
C GLY A 103 7.32 0.07 -18.64
N ALA A 104 6.55 -0.21 -19.69
CA ALA A 104 5.15 0.22 -19.72
C ALA A 104 4.33 -0.50 -18.66
N LEU A 105 4.44 -1.82 -18.61
CA LEU A 105 3.72 -2.58 -17.60
C LEU A 105 4.29 -2.31 -16.21
N GLY A 106 5.62 -2.22 -16.10
CA GLY A 106 6.24 -1.93 -14.81
C GLY A 106 5.78 -0.60 -14.22
N THR A 107 5.71 0.44 -15.04
CA THR A 107 5.25 1.76 -14.58
C THR A 107 3.79 1.71 -14.16
N ALA A 108 2.97 0.98 -14.91
CA ALA A 108 1.56 0.84 -14.56
C ALA A 108 1.39 0.15 -13.20
N LEU A 109 2.15 -0.89 -12.95
CA LEU A 109 2.11 -1.59 -11.67
C LEU A 109 2.64 -0.72 -10.54
N GLU A 110 3.68 0.05 -10.82
CA GLU A 110 4.25 0.94 -9.81
C GLU A 110 3.23 1.94 -9.28
N GLN A 111 2.30 2.38 -10.12
CA GLN A 111 1.28 3.33 -9.72
C GLN A 111 0.29 2.74 -8.71
N LEU A 112 0.25 1.42 -8.58
CA LEU A 112 -0.61 0.77 -7.61
C LEU A 112 0.02 0.74 -6.22
N VAL A 113 1.32 1.03 -6.12
CA VAL A 113 2.06 0.91 -4.86
C VAL A 113 1.96 2.21 -4.07
N PRO A 114 1.55 2.14 -2.80
CA PRO A 114 1.51 3.35 -1.98
C PRO A 114 2.92 3.84 -1.65
N ASN A 115 3.04 5.13 -1.43
CA ASN A 115 4.32 5.71 -1.06
C ASN A 115 4.77 5.12 0.28
N ALA A 116 6.07 4.81 0.40
CA ALA A 116 6.60 4.14 1.58
C ALA A 116 6.46 4.99 2.85
N PHE A 117 6.58 6.28 2.72
CA PHE A 117 6.65 7.18 3.87
C PHE A 117 5.40 8.00 4.11
N THR A 118 4.42 7.92 3.23
CA THR A 118 3.16 8.63 3.41
C THR A 118 2.02 7.66 3.27
N ASN A 119 0.97 7.91 4.02
CA ASN A 119 -0.26 7.16 3.85
C ASN A 119 -1.18 7.96 2.94
N GLU A 120 -2.13 7.28 2.34
CA GLU A 120 -3.18 7.98 1.66
C GLU A 120 -3.89 8.85 2.67
N MET A 121 -3.88 10.13 2.38
CA MET A 121 -4.44 11.06 3.33
C MET A 121 -5.85 11.38 2.97
N THR A 122 -6.73 10.99 3.83
CA THR A 122 -7.94 11.74 3.95
C THR A 122 -7.58 12.96 4.78
N GLU A 123 -8.55 13.79 5.03
CA GLU A 123 -8.33 14.93 5.90
C GLU A 123 -8.00 14.44 7.28
N VAL A 124 -6.82 14.76 7.72
CA VAL A 124 -6.42 14.49 9.08
C VAL A 124 -6.01 15.80 9.70
N GLU A 125 -6.74 16.18 10.71
CA GLU A 125 -6.40 17.36 11.46
C GLU A 125 -5.75 16.94 12.76
N VAL A 126 -4.53 17.34 12.93
CA VAL A 126 -3.82 17.05 14.16
C VAL A 126 -3.78 18.33 14.99
N ILE A 127 -4.48 18.29 16.09
CA ILE A 127 -4.49 19.42 17.01
C ILE A 127 -3.50 19.13 18.11
N LYS A 128 -2.48 19.97 18.16
CA LYS A 128 -1.49 19.83 19.19
C LYS A 128 -2.06 20.36 20.50
N LYS A 129 -2.08 19.50 21.48
CA LYS A 129 -2.56 19.94 22.78
C LYS A 129 -1.53 20.75 23.50
N GLU A 130 -1.96 21.88 23.97
CA GLU A 130 -1.14 22.71 24.85
C GLU A 130 -1.25 22.16 26.23
N SER A 131 -0.18 22.06 26.91
CA SER A 131 -0.22 21.59 28.27
C SER A 131 0.43 22.58 29.21
#